data_5722d30d7400dde13d35b68039d60726
#
_entry.id   5722d30d7400dde13d35b68039d60726
#
_cell.length_a   1.000
_cell.length_b   1.000
_cell.length_c   1.000
_cell.angle_alpha   90.00
_cell.angle_beta   90.00
_cell.angle_gamma   90.00
#
_symmetry.space_group_name_H-M   'P 1'
#
loop_
_entity.id
_entity.type
_entity.pdbx_description
1 polymer ?
#
loop_
_entity_poly.entity_id
_entity_poly.type
_entity_poly.pdbx_seq_one_letter_code
_entity_poly.pdbx_strand_id
1 'polypeptide(L)'
;LDVIEIPTNEKVERIDENDEIYKTNEERDEAVIKLIQNSSGNNQPVLVGTVSISKSEQISKLLKDKGIKHEVLNAKFHEQEAKIIGYAGIPGAVTIATNMAGRGTDIQLGGNFEIRKQLEIPSEISDDDIKVIDLQKDISTKKALALESGGLFVIGTERHESRRIDNQLRGRTGRQGDIGKSKFLLSLQDD
;
A
#
# COMPACT_ATOMS: atom_id res chain seq x y z
N LEU A 1 -0.57 -26.73 -30.95
CA LEU A 1 -1.04 -25.39 -30.56
C LEU A 1 0.14 -24.62 -29.96
N ASP A 2 0.60 -23.63 -30.70
CA ASP A 2 1.66 -22.75 -30.21
C ASP A 2 1.07 -21.78 -29.22
N VAL A 3 1.64 -21.72 -28.04
CA VAL A 3 1.26 -20.72 -27.03
C VAL A 3 2.04 -19.46 -27.33
N ILE A 4 1.33 -18.39 -27.71
CA ILE A 4 1.94 -17.09 -27.94
C ILE A 4 1.87 -16.33 -26.61
N GLU A 5 3.02 -16.04 -26.03
CA GLU A 5 3.12 -15.19 -24.85
C GLU A 5 2.94 -13.72 -25.30
N ILE A 6 1.89 -13.08 -24.77
CA ILE A 6 1.67 -11.67 -25.05
C ILE A 6 2.47 -10.87 -24.02
N PRO A 7 3.50 -10.12 -24.41
CA PRO A 7 4.27 -9.32 -23.46
C PRO A 7 3.40 -8.22 -22.87
N THR A 8 3.62 -7.90 -21.59
CA THR A 8 3.01 -6.73 -20.94
C THR A 8 3.50 -5.46 -21.63
N ASN A 9 2.63 -4.43 -21.73
CA ASN A 9 2.99 -3.16 -22.37
C ASN A 9 4.14 -2.44 -21.68
N GLU A 10 4.36 -2.72 -20.41
CA GLU A 10 5.41 -2.11 -19.61
C GLU A 10 6.15 -3.18 -18.80
N LYS A 11 7.45 -2.95 -18.65
CA LYS A 11 8.30 -3.84 -17.84
C LYS A 11 7.86 -3.79 -16.38
N VAL A 12 7.66 -4.96 -15.78
CA VAL A 12 7.39 -5.06 -14.34
C VAL A 12 8.70 -4.84 -13.59
N GLU A 13 8.75 -3.78 -12.78
CA GLU A 13 9.92 -3.44 -11.94
C GLU A 13 9.67 -3.72 -10.46
N ARG A 14 8.66 -4.53 -10.14
CA ARG A 14 8.38 -4.97 -8.79
C ARG A 14 9.39 -6.01 -8.34
N ILE A 15 9.91 -5.84 -7.13
CA ILE A 15 10.80 -6.79 -6.48
C ILE A 15 10.00 -7.53 -5.41
N ASP A 16 9.81 -8.84 -5.61
CA ASP A 16 9.19 -9.71 -4.61
C ASP A 16 10.31 -10.34 -3.77
N GLU A 17 10.51 -9.83 -2.57
CA GLU A 17 11.54 -10.33 -1.66
C GLU A 17 11.16 -11.71 -1.10
N ASN A 18 12.16 -12.46 -0.67
CA ASN A 18 11.95 -13.74 -0.02
C ASN A 18 11.19 -13.59 1.29
N ASP A 19 10.35 -14.57 1.60
CA ASP A 19 9.63 -14.62 2.87
C ASP A 19 10.62 -14.69 4.04
N GLU A 20 10.27 -14.01 5.15
CA GLU A 20 10.95 -14.21 6.42
C GLU A 20 10.04 -15.02 7.34
N ILE A 21 10.61 -16.03 8.01
CA ILE A 21 9.87 -16.92 8.89
C ILE A 21 10.38 -16.76 10.31
N TYR A 22 9.46 -16.47 11.23
CA TYR A 22 9.74 -16.29 12.65
C TYR A 22 9.13 -17.44 13.47
N LYS A 23 9.70 -17.72 14.64
CA LYS A 23 9.19 -18.80 15.49
C LYS A 23 7.82 -18.48 16.08
N THR A 24 7.61 -17.23 16.49
CA THR A 24 6.40 -16.80 17.17
C THR A 24 5.71 -15.66 16.45
N ASN A 25 4.42 -15.51 16.70
CA ASN A 25 3.64 -14.37 16.20
C ASN A 25 4.18 -13.04 16.73
N GLU A 26 4.62 -13.03 17.99
CA GLU A 26 5.16 -11.82 18.61
C GLU A 26 6.44 -11.35 17.91
N GLU A 27 7.37 -12.27 17.63
CA GLU A 27 8.60 -11.96 16.90
C GLU A 27 8.31 -11.45 15.50
N ARG A 28 7.37 -12.09 14.79
CA ARG A 28 6.95 -11.66 13.47
C ARG A 28 6.35 -10.27 13.50
N ASP A 29 5.44 -10.00 14.41
CA ASP A 29 4.77 -8.71 14.55
C ASP A 29 5.77 -7.60 14.87
N GLU A 30 6.74 -7.87 15.74
CA GLU A 30 7.81 -6.93 16.05
C GLU A 30 8.68 -6.61 14.82
N ALA A 31 9.00 -7.62 14.02
CA ALA A 31 9.73 -7.44 12.77
C ALA A 31 8.92 -6.62 11.74
N VAL A 32 7.62 -6.85 11.65
CA VAL A 32 6.71 -6.07 10.79
C VAL A 32 6.74 -4.59 11.19
N ILE A 33 6.62 -4.31 12.49
CA ILE A 33 6.64 -2.93 13.00
C ILE A 33 7.95 -2.23 12.68
N LYS A 34 9.08 -2.90 12.89
CA LYS A 34 10.40 -2.34 12.52
C LYS A 34 10.52 -2.05 11.05
N LEU A 35 10.06 -2.96 10.21
CA LEU A 35 10.10 -2.79 8.76
C LEU A 35 9.24 -1.61 8.30
N ILE A 36 8.05 -1.47 8.87
CA ILE A 36 7.17 -0.33 8.61
C ILE A 36 7.86 0.98 9.04
N GLN A 37 8.40 1.02 10.24
CA GLN A 37 9.04 2.21 10.78
C GLN A 37 10.22 2.66 9.91
N ASN A 38 11.07 1.74 9.51
CA ASN A 38 12.23 2.03 8.66
C ASN A 38 11.80 2.50 7.27
N SER A 39 10.85 1.82 6.66
CA SER A 39 10.39 2.14 5.30
C SER A 39 9.67 3.48 5.25
N SER A 40 8.71 3.71 6.14
CA SER A 40 7.97 4.97 6.19
C SER A 40 8.87 6.15 6.60
N GLY A 41 9.83 5.92 7.48
CA GLY A 41 10.81 6.92 7.88
C GLY A 41 11.71 7.37 6.72
N ASN A 42 11.86 6.55 5.69
CA ASN A 42 12.61 6.84 4.46
C ASN A 42 11.70 7.28 3.31
N ASN A 43 10.51 7.79 3.60
CA ASN A 43 9.53 8.28 2.63
C ASN A 43 8.90 7.20 1.75
N GLN A 44 9.06 5.92 2.09
CA GLN A 44 8.42 4.85 1.32
C GLN A 44 6.98 4.66 1.79
N PRO A 45 5.98 4.74 0.89
CA PRO A 45 4.62 4.37 1.25
C PRO A 45 4.52 2.87 1.48
N VAL A 46 3.80 2.47 2.52
CA VAL A 46 3.69 1.08 2.96
C VAL A 46 2.23 0.66 3.01
N LEU A 47 1.92 -0.48 2.40
CA LEU A 47 0.62 -1.13 2.51
C LEU A 47 0.82 -2.47 3.24
N VAL A 48 0.20 -2.60 4.40
CA VAL A 48 0.24 -3.84 5.19
C VAL A 48 -1.02 -4.64 4.90
N GLY A 49 -0.86 -5.81 4.31
CA GLY A 49 -1.95 -6.75 4.05
C GLY A 49 -2.11 -7.74 5.18
N THR A 50 -3.32 -7.83 5.74
CA THR A 50 -3.67 -8.79 6.79
C THR A 50 -4.79 -9.70 6.32
N VAL A 51 -4.91 -10.86 6.95
CA VAL A 51 -5.93 -11.87 6.58
C VAL A 51 -7.26 -11.67 7.31
N SER A 52 -7.29 -10.86 8.36
CA SER A 52 -8.51 -10.63 9.16
C SER A 52 -8.55 -9.24 9.76
N ILE A 53 -9.75 -8.81 10.13
CA ILE A 53 -9.98 -7.54 10.84
C ILE A 53 -9.25 -7.55 12.19
N SER A 54 -9.31 -8.69 12.90
CA SER A 54 -8.63 -8.87 14.19
C SER A 54 -7.13 -8.63 14.07
N LYS A 55 -6.50 -9.17 13.03
CA LYS A 55 -5.07 -8.98 12.79
C LYS A 55 -4.74 -7.52 12.44
N SER A 56 -5.59 -6.87 11.65
CA SER A 56 -5.45 -5.44 11.35
C SER A 56 -5.47 -4.59 12.62
N GLU A 57 -6.41 -4.88 13.51
CA GLU A 57 -6.53 -4.16 14.78
C GLU A 57 -5.31 -4.36 15.68
N GLN A 58 -4.78 -5.59 15.70
CA GLN A 58 -3.58 -5.93 16.47
C GLN A 58 -2.35 -5.15 15.97
N ILE A 59 -2.11 -5.15 14.67
CA ILE A 59 -1.01 -4.39 14.06
C ILE A 59 -1.20 -2.89 14.29
N SER A 60 -2.43 -2.39 14.14
CA SER A 60 -2.75 -0.98 14.38
C SER A 60 -2.40 -0.57 15.81
N LYS A 61 -2.76 -1.40 16.79
CA LYS A 61 -2.43 -1.14 18.20
C LYS A 61 -0.92 -1.05 18.42
N LEU A 62 -0.17 -1.98 17.85
CA LEU A 62 1.29 -1.98 17.95
C LEU A 62 1.91 -0.72 17.33
N LEU A 63 1.39 -0.26 16.20
CA LEU A 63 1.85 0.97 15.55
C LEU A 63 1.53 2.20 16.41
N LYS A 64 0.35 2.26 17.02
CA LYS A 64 -0.03 3.33 17.94
C LYS A 64 0.90 3.39 19.15
N ASP A 65 1.23 2.22 19.73
CA ASP A 65 2.12 2.12 20.88
C ASP A 65 3.52 2.64 20.55
N LYS A 66 3.94 2.55 19.30
CA LYS A 66 5.22 3.08 18.79
C LYS A 66 5.13 4.52 18.28
N GLY A 67 3.95 5.14 18.33
CA GLY A 67 3.76 6.49 17.82
C GLY A 67 3.83 6.61 16.29
N ILE A 68 3.60 5.52 15.58
CA ILE A 68 3.62 5.51 14.11
C ILE A 68 2.23 5.85 13.58
N LYS A 69 2.13 6.97 12.87
CA LYS A 69 0.88 7.39 12.24
C LYS A 69 0.52 6.43 11.11
N HIS A 70 -0.74 6.00 11.06
CA HIS A 70 -1.24 5.08 10.04
C HIS A 70 -2.74 5.19 9.87
N GLU A 71 -3.24 4.60 8.79
CA GLU A 71 -4.67 4.47 8.52
C GLU A 71 -5.02 2.99 8.42
N VAL A 72 -6.24 2.63 8.84
CA VAL A 72 -6.76 1.27 8.72
C VAL A 72 -7.89 1.27 7.70
N LEU A 73 -7.67 0.54 6.62
CA LEU A 73 -8.65 0.37 5.56
C LEU A 73 -9.55 -0.81 5.90
N ASN A 74 -10.83 -0.51 6.10
CA ASN A 74 -11.80 -1.48 6.55
C ASN A 74 -13.05 -1.33 5.67
N ALA A 75 -13.55 -2.44 5.14
CA ALA A 75 -14.64 -2.46 4.17
C ALA A 75 -16.00 -1.96 4.67
N LYS A 76 -16.11 -1.54 5.93
CA LYS A 76 -17.37 -1.09 6.53
C LYS A 76 -17.80 0.32 6.10
N PHE A 77 -16.85 1.18 5.70
CA PHE A 77 -17.11 2.60 5.42
C PHE A 77 -16.52 3.00 4.08
N HIS A 78 -17.33 2.96 3.02
CA HIS A 78 -16.89 3.22 1.64
C HIS A 78 -16.31 4.63 1.43
N GLU A 79 -16.87 5.65 2.06
CA GLU A 79 -16.38 7.03 1.91
C GLU A 79 -14.99 7.21 2.53
N GLN A 80 -14.79 6.65 3.73
CA GLN A 80 -13.49 6.67 4.39
C GLN A 80 -12.47 5.83 3.65
N GLU A 81 -12.90 4.71 3.06
CA GLU A 81 -12.07 3.83 2.26
C GLU A 81 -11.48 4.57 1.06
N ALA A 82 -12.31 5.30 0.31
CA ALA A 82 -11.87 6.10 -0.83
C ALA A 82 -10.83 7.15 -0.42
N LYS A 83 -11.07 7.85 0.70
CA LYS A 83 -10.14 8.85 1.23
C LYS A 83 -8.79 8.21 1.60
N ILE A 84 -8.81 7.09 2.29
CA ILE A 84 -7.58 6.38 2.71
C ILE A 84 -6.79 5.96 1.47
N ILE A 85 -7.45 5.35 0.49
CA ILE A 85 -6.81 4.91 -0.76
C ILE A 85 -6.23 6.11 -1.52
N GLY A 86 -6.94 7.23 -1.54
CA GLY A 86 -6.49 8.45 -2.22
C GLY A 86 -5.16 8.98 -1.72
N TYR A 87 -4.82 8.73 -0.47
CA TYR A 87 -3.59 9.20 0.18
C TYR A 87 -2.59 8.07 0.51
N ALA A 88 -2.91 6.83 0.20
CA ALA A 88 -2.06 5.68 0.57
C ALA A 88 -0.71 5.64 -0.18
N GLY A 89 -0.60 6.29 -1.33
CA GLY A 89 0.64 6.37 -2.12
C GLY A 89 1.53 7.57 -1.80
N ILE A 90 1.19 8.38 -0.82
CA ILE A 90 2.00 9.53 -0.41
C ILE A 90 3.26 9.04 0.31
N PRO A 91 4.43 9.71 0.11
CA PRO A 91 5.66 9.33 0.79
C PRO A 91 5.49 9.16 2.30
N GLY A 92 5.90 8.02 2.82
CA GLY A 92 5.83 7.72 4.25
C GLY A 92 4.46 7.34 4.78
N ALA A 93 3.42 7.27 3.94
CA ALA A 93 2.09 6.83 4.35
C ALA A 93 2.12 5.36 4.75
N VAL A 94 1.42 5.01 5.83
CA VAL A 94 1.27 3.64 6.30
C VAL A 94 -0.22 3.30 6.32
N THR A 95 -0.59 2.28 5.55
CA THR A 95 -1.98 1.83 5.44
C THR A 95 -2.06 0.34 5.75
N ILE A 96 -2.97 -0.05 6.62
CA ILE A 96 -3.26 -1.45 6.92
C ILE A 96 -4.58 -1.81 6.25
N ALA A 97 -4.60 -2.91 5.51
CA ALA A 97 -5.80 -3.37 4.81
C ALA A 97 -5.98 -4.87 4.96
N THR A 98 -7.23 -5.29 5.16
CA THR A 98 -7.58 -6.70 4.99
C THR A 98 -7.61 -7.05 3.50
N ASN A 99 -7.53 -8.33 3.17
CA ASN A 99 -7.52 -8.80 1.78
C ASN A 99 -8.74 -8.35 0.94
N MET A 100 -9.86 -8.05 1.59
CA MET A 100 -11.10 -7.63 0.90
C MET A 100 -11.22 -6.13 0.75
N ALA A 101 -10.49 -5.35 1.54
CA ALA A 101 -10.57 -3.89 1.53
C ALA A 101 -9.80 -3.29 0.34
N GLY A 102 -10.36 -2.29 -0.29
CA GLY A 102 -9.72 -1.60 -1.42
C GLY A 102 -9.59 -2.42 -2.69
N ARG A 103 -10.29 -3.55 -2.79
CA ARG A 103 -10.26 -4.42 -3.96
C ARG A 103 -10.76 -3.67 -5.20
N GLY A 104 -10.01 -3.77 -6.30
CA GLY A 104 -10.36 -3.12 -7.56
C GLY A 104 -9.97 -1.64 -7.65
N THR A 105 -9.37 -1.07 -6.61
CA THR A 105 -8.90 0.31 -6.60
C THR A 105 -7.38 0.35 -6.54
N ASP A 106 -6.76 1.10 -7.44
CA ASP A 106 -5.31 1.24 -7.50
C ASP A 106 -4.80 2.28 -6.51
N ILE A 107 -3.73 1.95 -5.82
CA ILE A 107 -2.98 2.92 -5.03
C ILE A 107 -1.99 3.61 -5.97
N GLN A 108 -2.17 4.92 -6.15
CA GLN A 108 -1.33 5.71 -7.02
C GLN A 108 -0.26 6.43 -6.21
N LEU A 109 0.98 6.31 -6.63
CA LEU A 109 2.10 6.98 -5.97
C LEU A 109 1.95 8.50 -6.07
N GLY A 110 2.16 9.17 -4.95
CA GLY A 110 1.94 10.61 -4.83
C GLY A 110 0.53 10.99 -4.46
N GLY A 111 -0.39 10.06 -4.50
CA GLY A 111 -1.81 10.24 -4.24
C GLY A 111 -2.66 10.11 -5.50
N ASN A 112 -3.94 9.84 -5.31
CA ASN A 112 -4.91 9.73 -6.39
C ASN A 112 -5.47 11.12 -6.72
N PHE A 113 -5.22 11.61 -7.93
CA PHE A 113 -5.63 12.96 -8.35
C PHE A 113 -7.14 13.18 -8.25
N GLU A 114 -7.94 12.25 -8.78
CA GLU A 114 -9.41 12.39 -8.79
C GLU A 114 -9.99 12.46 -7.38
N ILE A 115 -9.52 11.58 -6.49
CA ILE A 115 -9.96 11.54 -5.10
C ILE A 115 -9.52 12.80 -4.35
N ARG A 116 -8.26 13.20 -4.49
CA ARG A 116 -7.72 14.38 -3.82
C ARG A 116 -8.40 15.67 -4.33
N LYS A 117 -8.63 15.76 -5.63
CA LYS A 117 -9.36 16.89 -6.23
C LYS A 117 -10.75 17.02 -5.63
N GLN A 118 -11.48 15.91 -5.52
CA GLN A 118 -12.83 15.89 -4.96
C GLN A 118 -12.85 16.33 -3.49
N LEU A 119 -11.82 15.96 -2.71
CA LEU A 119 -11.74 16.26 -1.28
C LEU A 119 -11.15 17.63 -0.97
N GLU A 120 -10.20 18.12 -1.77
CA GLU A 120 -9.41 19.30 -1.46
C GLU A 120 -9.83 20.55 -2.23
N ILE A 121 -10.51 20.39 -3.37
CA ILE A 121 -10.87 21.50 -4.26
C ILE A 121 -12.39 21.62 -4.38
N PRO A 122 -12.97 22.84 -4.20
CA PRO A 122 -14.39 23.04 -4.40
C PRO A 122 -14.85 22.67 -5.80
N SER A 123 -16.03 22.06 -5.93
CA SER A 123 -16.57 21.55 -7.19
C SER A 123 -16.82 22.62 -8.26
N GLU A 124 -16.99 23.85 -7.84
CA GLU A 124 -17.25 25.00 -8.73
C GLU A 124 -15.99 25.51 -9.43
N ILE A 125 -14.82 25.05 -9.02
CA ILE A 125 -13.53 25.50 -9.58
C ILE A 125 -13.23 24.73 -10.85
N SER A 126 -12.86 25.46 -11.92
CA SER A 126 -12.52 24.86 -13.21
C SER A 126 -11.15 24.14 -13.16
N ASP A 127 -10.95 23.22 -14.08
CA ASP A 127 -9.69 22.45 -14.18
C ASP A 127 -8.47 23.32 -14.52
N ASP A 128 -8.70 24.53 -15.04
CA ASP A 128 -7.63 25.49 -15.37
C ASP A 128 -7.23 26.36 -14.17
N ASP A 129 -7.93 26.21 -13.03
CA ASP A 129 -7.63 26.99 -11.84
C ASP A 129 -6.26 26.63 -11.25
N ILE A 130 -5.60 27.63 -10.67
CA ILE A 130 -4.28 27.48 -10.06
C ILE A 130 -4.29 26.39 -8.94
N LYS A 131 -5.41 26.21 -8.25
CA LYS A 131 -5.54 25.18 -7.21
C LYS A 131 -5.43 23.78 -7.78
N VAL A 132 -6.02 23.53 -8.96
CA VAL A 132 -5.91 22.24 -9.65
C VAL A 132 -4.48 22.01 -10.14
N ILE A 133 -3.86 23.04 -10.68
CA ILE A 133 -2.47 22.98 -11.17
C ILE A 133 -1.52 22.70 -10.00
N ASP A 134 -1.71 23.38 -8.88
CA ASP A 134 -0.88 23.18 -7.68
C ASP A 134 -1.05 21.76 -7.10
N LEU A 135 -2.27 21.22 -7.13
CA LEU A 135 -2.51 19.83 -6.71
C LEU A 135 -1.78 18.84 -7.61
N GLN A 136 -1.82 19.03 -8.92
CA GLN A 136 -1.09 18.19 -9.88
C GLN A 136 0.41 18.23 -9.64
N LYS A 137 0.97 19.42 -9.35
CA LYS A 137 2.39 19.58 -9.01
C LYS A 137 2.74 18.89 -7.71
N ASP A 138 1.88 19.01 -6.69
CA ASP A 138 2.09 18.33 -5.41
C ASP A 138 2.14 16.82 -5.58
N ILE A 139 1.19 16.25 -6.33
CA ILE A 139 1.16 14.82 -6.62
C ILE A 139 2.41 14.38 -7.37
N SER A 140 2.84 15.13 -8.40
CA SER A 140 4.04 14.81 -9.16
C SER A 140 5.30 14.83 -8.29
N THR A 141 5.44 15.81 -7.42
CA THR A 141 6.57 15.93 -6.49
C THR A 141 6.59 14.76 -5.51
N LYS A 142 5.42 14.42 -4.94
CA LYS A 142 5.29 13.31 -4.00
C LYS A 142 5.50 11.96 -4.68
N LYS A 143 5.02 11.81 -5.92
CA LYS A 143 5.29 10.61 -6.71
C LYS A 143 6.79 10.40 -6.93
N ALA A 144 7.51 11.45 -7.28
CA ALA A 144 8.96 11.37 -7.46
C ALA A 144 9.67 10.92 -6.18
N LEU A 145 9.28 11.47 -5.03
CA LEU A 145 9.82 11.06 -3.73
C LEU A 145 9.50 9.60 -3.41
N ALA A 146 8.29 9.15 -3.67
CA ALA A 146 7.88 7.76 -3.44
C ALA A 146 8.66 6.80 -4.35
N LEU A 147 8.86 7.15 -5.62
CA LEU A 147 9.67 6.35 -6.55
C LEU A 147 11.12 6.29 -6.11
N GLU A 148 11.70 7.39 -5.68
CA GLU A 148 13.07 7.46 -5.18
C GLU A 148 13.26 6.56 -3.94
N SER A 149 12.24 6.44 -3.09
CA SER A 149 12.27 5.57 -1.92
C SER A 149 12.11 4.08 -2.23
N GLY A 150 11.76 3.71 -3.46
CA GLY A 150 11.54 2.33 -3.90
C GLY A 150 10.11 1.98 -4.30
N GLY A 151 9.23 2.98 -4.38
CA GLY A 151 7.82 2.78 -4.69
C GLY A 151 7.01 2.22 -3.52
N LEU A 152 5.80 1.75 -3.78
CA LEU A 152 4.93 1.20 -2.75
C LEU A 152 5.49 -0.14 -2.24
N PHE A 153 5.66 -0.24 -0.92
CA PHE A 153 6.08 -1.47 -0.26
C PHE A 153 4.85 -2.20 0.29
N VAL A 154 4.57 -3.37 -0.25
CA VAL A 154 3.50 -4.24 0.23
C VAL A 154 4.08 -5.28 1.19
N ILE A 155 3.58 -5.29 2.43
CA ILE A 155 4.00 -6.21 3.47
C ILE A 155 2.83 -7.13 3.81
N GLY A 156 3.00 -8.44 3.64
CA GLY A 156 2.03 -9.44 4.08
C GLY A 156 2.41 -9.99 5.46
N THR A 157 1.46 -10.08 6.38
CA THR A 157 1.71 -10.57 7.74
C THR A 157 1.46 -12.06 7.90
N GLU A 158 0.81 -12.67 6.91
CA GLU A 158 0.51 -14.11 6.85
C GLU A 158 0.28 -14.49 5.40
N ARG A 159 0.38 -15.79 5.10
CA ARG A 159 -0.08 -16.33 3.83
C ARG A 159 -1.60 -16.48 3.85
N HIS A 160 -2.23 -16.25 2.71
CA HIS A 160 -3.63 -16.57 2.50
C HIS A 160 -3.77 -18.06 2.12
N GLU A 161 -4.97 -18.60 2.23
CA GLU A 161 -5.26 -19.98 1.81
C GLU A 161 -4.97 -20.23 0.33
N SER A 162 -5.11 -19.19 -0.50
CA SER A 162 -4.90 -19.23 -1.93
C SER A 162 -3.70 -18.40 -2.33
N ARG A 163 -2.79 -18.99 -3.11
CA ARG A 163 -1.69 -18.27 -3.77
C ARG A 163 -2.20 -17.10 -4.61
N ARG A 164 -3.40 -17.25 -5.19
CA ARG A 164 -4.03 -16.19 -5.98
C ARG A 164 -4.24 -14.93 -5.16
N ILE A 165 -4.67 -15.06 -3.92
CA ILE A 165 -4.89 -13.91 -3.02
C ILE A 165 -3.56 -13.27 -2.64
N ASP A 166 -2.54 -14.07 -2.34
CA ASP A 166 -1.19 -13.54 -2.10
C ASP A 166 -0.69 -12.73 -3.29
N ASN A 167 -0.88 -13.23 -4.51
CA ASN A 167 -0.47 -12.55 -5.73
C ASN A 167 -1.30 -11.28 -5.99
N GLN A 168 -2.57 -11.26 -5.62
CA GLN A 168 -3.38 -10.05 -5.69
C GLN A 168 -2.85 -8.97 -4.74
N LEU A 169 -2.38 -9.36 -3.56
CA LEU A 169 -1.75 -8.43 -2.63
C LEU A 169 -0.45 -7.88 -3.21
N ARG A 170 0.44 -8.75 -3.71
CA ARG A 170 1.68 -8.32 -4.37
C ARG A 170 1.41 -7.39 -5.55
N GLY A 171 0.36 -7.67 -6.32
CA GLY A 171 -0.03 -6.90 -7.49
C GLY A 171 -0.54 -5.49 -7.21
N ARG A 172 -0.64 -5.09 -5.95
CA ARG A 172 -0.98 -3.71 -5.58
C ARG A 172 0.20 -2.75 -5.74
N THR A 173 1.40 -3.27 -5.88
CA THR A 173 2.62 -2.48 -6.15
C THR A 173 3.22 -2.83 -7.49
N GLY A 174 4.10 -1.97 -8.02
CA GLY A 174 4.73 -2.15 -9.33
C GLY A 174 3.77 -2.00 -10.50
N ARG A 175 2.69 -1.25 -10.32
CA ARG A 175 1.70 -1.02 -11.37
C ARG A 175 2.19 -0.02 -12.41
N GLN A 176 1.80 -0.22 -13.66
CA GLN A 176 2.13 0.67 -14.78
C GLN A 176 3.63 0.90 -14.95
N GLY A 177 4.44 -0.14 -14.67
CA GLY A 177 5.89 -0.06 -14.79
C GLY A 177 6.59 0.67 -13.64
N ASP A 178 5.86 1.13 -12.63
CA ASP A 178 6.46 1.76 -11.46
C ASP A 178 7.25 0.73 -10.65
N ILE A 179 8.38 1.16 -10.10
CA ILE A 179 9.13 0.34 -9.15
C ILE A 179 8.29 0.10 -7.90
N GLY A 180 8.43 -1.07 -7.30
CA GLY A 180 7.73 -1.42 -6.06
C GLY A 180 8.36 -2.64 -5.42
N LYS A 181 7.89 -2.98 -4.23
CA LYS A 181 8.43 -4.06 -3.43
C LYS A 181 7.33 -4.80 -2.70
N SER A 182 7.49 -6.11 -2.54
CA SER A 182 6.62 -6.92 -1.67
C SER A 182 7.45 -7.86 -0.81
N LYS A 183 6.93 -8.18 0.37
CA LYS A 183 7.54 -9.13 1.29
C LYS A 183 6.49 -9.71 2.23
N PHE A 184 6.57 -11.01 2.49
CA PHE A 184 5.77 -11.67 3.50
C PHE A 184 6.62 -12.01 4.72
N LEU A 185 6.13 -11.67 5.91
CA LEU A 185 6.72 -12.04 7.19
C LEU A 185 5.77 -13.04 7.86
N LEU A 186 6.26 -14.25 8.07
CA LEU A 186 5.45 -15.39 8.49
C LEU A 186 5.86 -15.86 9.88
N SER A 187 4.98 -16.58 10.56
CA SER A 187 5.23 -17.20 11.84
C SER A 187 4.96 -18.69 11.75
N LEU A 188 5.77 -19.49 12.46
CA LEU A 188 5.50 -20.91 12.63
C LEU A 188 4.23 -21.17 13.44
N GLN A 189 3.69 -20.15 14.12
CA GLN A 189 2.43 -20.21 14.84
C GLN A 189 1.21 -19.82 13.99
N ASP A 190 1.39 -19.45 12.74
CA ASP A 190 0.29 -19.17 11.81
C ASP A 190 -0.48 -20.45 11.52
N ASP A 191 -1.80 -20.34 11.40
CA ASP A 191 -2.69 -21.47 11.08
C ASP A 191 -2.54 -21.94 9.62
#